data_08d8817e2b02bdebfbfb85e7b0493138
#
_entry.id   08d8817e2b02bdebfbfb85e7b0493138
#
_cell.length_a   1.000
_cell.length_b   1.000
_cell.length_c   1.000
_cell.angle_alpha   90.00
_cell.angle_beta   90.00
_cell.angle_gamma   90.00
#
_symmetry.space_group_name_H-M   'P 1'
#
loop_
_entity.id
_entity.type
_entity.pdbx_description
1 polymer ?
#
loop_
_entity_poly.entity_id
_entity_poly.type
_entity_poly.pdbx_seq_one_letter_code
_entity_poly.pdbx_strand_id
1 'polypeptide(L)'
;LTEELRFRFIIIKSMEILLGLIIIAIGAACQASSYVPINKVKEWSWESYWIVQGVFAWLVLPLLGALLAVPAGCNLIDLFVQNPRSTGLTIFYGALWGVGGLTFGLSMRYLGIALGQSIALGTCAALGTVLAPIFTGRTADLTTSVFIGVAVTLIGIGIIGAAGNMKAKSLSEEEKKAAVKDFNFPKGIAVALLAGFMSACFNIGLAQGADLTFEGVNPMFASLPAT
;
A
#
# COMPACT_ATOMS: atom_id res chain seq x y z
N LEU A 1 3.08 6.90 -39.97
CA LEU A 1 4.19 6.29 -39.19
C LEU A 1 4.61 5.01 -39.89
N THR A 2 5.89 4.86 -40.22
CA THR A 2 6.43 3.65 -40.83
C THR A 2 6.28 2.47 -39.87
N GLU A 3 6.09 1.24 -40.39
CA GLU A 3 5.92 0.02 -39.55
C GLU A 3 7.10 -0.16 -38.56
N GLU A 4 8.30 0.25 -38.96
CA GLU A 4 9.49 0.20 -38.14
C GLU A 4 9.41 1.14 -36.91
N LEU A 5 8.86 2.32 -37.05
CA LEU A 5 8.65 3.25 -35.91
C LEU A 5 7.59 2.72 -34.95
N ARG A 6 6.57 2.07 -35.48
CA ARG A 6 5.50 1.43 -34.67
C ARG A 6 6.05 0.24 -33.87
N PHE A 7 6.91 -0.57 -34.52
CA PHE A 7 7.56 -1.71 -33.89
C PHE A 7 8.54 -1.27 -32.78
N ARG A 8 9.37 -0.25 -33.03
CA ARG A 8 10.27 0.34 -32.02
C ARG A 8 9.49 0.90 -30.83
N PHE A 9 8.39 1.60 -31.09
CA PHE A 9 7.53 2.14 -30.02
C PHE A 9 6.93 1.03 -29.14
N ILE A 10 6.47 -0.07 -29.73
CA ILE A 10 5.94 -1.22 -29.00
C ILE A 10 7.03 -1.86 -28.14
N ILE A 11 8.24 -2.03 -28.66
CA ILE A 11 9.36 -2.61 -27.90
C ILE A 11 9.73 -1.73 -26.71
N ILE A 12 9.89 -0.42 -26.92
CA ILE A 12 10.26 0.53 -25.85
C ILE A 12 9.18 0.48 -24.75
N LYS A 13 7.92 0.57 -25.11
CA LYS A 13 6.80 0.50 -24.15
C LYS A 13 6.75 -0.82 -23.39
N SER A 14 7.05 -1.94 -24.06
CA SER A 14 7.11 -3.27 -23.42
C SER A 14 8.28 -3.36 -22.43
N MET A 15 9.43 -2.75 -22.76
CA MET A 15 10.59 -2.72 -21.86
C MET A 15 10.31 -1.84 -20.63
N GLU A 16 9.66 -0.70 -20.79
CA GLU A 16 9.24 0.16 -19.66
C GLU A 16 8.29 -0.57 -18.71
N ILE A 17 7.31 -1.29 -19.27
CA ILE A 17 6.38 -2.11 -18.47
C ILE A 17 7.13 -3.21 -17.72
N LEU A 18 8.03 -3.92 -18.39
CA LEU A 18 8.82 -4.99 -17.77
C LEU A 18 9.71 -4.45 -16.65
N LEU A 19 10.38 -3.33 -16.86
CA LEU A 19 11.18 -2.66 -15.83
C LEU A 19 10.33 -2.25 -14.63
N GLY A 20 9.15 -1.68 -14.87
CA GLY A 20 8.18 -1.34 -13.83
C GLY A 20 7.75 -2.57 -13.00
N LEU A 21 7.46 -3.69 -13.66
CA LEU A 21 7.11 -4.94 -12.99
C LEU A 21 8.25 -5.50 -12.14
N ILE A 22 9.50 -5.41 -12.62
CA ILE A 22 10.69 -5.83 -11.86
C ILE A 22 10.86 -4.96 -10.60
N ILE A 23 10.73 -3.64 -10.74
CA ILE A 23 10.82 -2.71 -9.59
C ILE A 23 9.72 -3.00 -8.57
N ILE A 24 8.48 -3.24 -9.01
CA ILE A 24 7.36 -3.62 -8.13
C ILE A 24 7.67 -4.94 -7.42
N ALA A 25 8.20 -5.95 -8.12
CA ALA A 25 8.55 -7.24 -7.52
C ALA A 25 9.64 -7.09 -6.45
N ILE A 26 10.67 -6.27 -6.69
CA ILE A 26 11.72 -5.96 -5.71
C ILE A 26 11.11 -5.23 -4.51
N GLY A 27 10.27 -4.22 -4.73
CA GLY A 27 9.58 -3.49 -3.67
C GLY A 27 8.69 -4.40 -2.82
N ALA A 28 7.96 -5.31 -3.44
CA ALA A 28 7.14 -6.31 -2.75
C ALA A 28 7.98 -7.26 -1.89
N ALA A 29 9.13 -7.71 -2.40
CA ALA A 29 10.07 -8.55 -1.64
C ALA A 29 10.67 -7.79 -0.44
N CYS A 30 11.05 -6.52 -0.61
CA CYS A 30 11.51 -5.65 0.47
C CYS A 30 10.42 -5.44 1.52
N GLN A 31 9.19 -5.16 1.10
CA GLN A 31 8.05 -5.01 2.00
C GLN A 31 7.78 -6.29 2.80
N ALA A 32 7.77 -7.45 2.16
CA ALA A 32 7.60 -8.74 2.84
C ALA A 32 8.73 -9.01 3.83
N SER A 33 9.95 -8.66 3.48
CA SER A 33 11.14 -8.84 4.33
C SER A 33 11.14 -7.96 5.57
N SER A 34 10.42 -6.83 5.58
CA SER A 34 10.34 -5.90 6.71
C SER A 34 9.76 -6.54 7.98
N TYR A 35 9.00 -7.62 7.85
CA TYR A 35 8.44 -8.38 8.98
C TYR A 35 9.36 -9.48 9.52
N VAL A 36 10.47 -9.80 8.82
CA VAL A 36 11.41 -10.85 9.27
C VAL A 36 12.07 -10.47 10.60
N PRO A 37 12.52 -9.23 10.84
CA PRO A 37 13.13 -8.86 12.10
C PRO A 37 12.21 -9.02 13.32
N ILE A 38 10.89 -8.86 13.18
CA ILE A 38 9.94 -9.00 14.31
C ILE A 38 10.03 -10.39 14.96
N ASN A 39 10.32 -11.42 14.16
CA ASN A 39 10.48 -12.77 14.65
C ASN A 39 11.82 -13.01 15.38
N LYS A 40 12.78 -12.08 15.22
CA LYS A 40 14.10 -12.13 15.85
C LYS A 40 14.17 -11.34 17.16
N VAL A 41 13.33 -10.32 17.31
CA VAL A 41 13.27 -9.47 18.50
C VAL A 41 12.33 -10.13 19.52
N LYS A 42 12.88 -10.81 20.51
CA LYS A 42 12.11 -11.65 21.45
C LYS A 42 11.59 -10.91 22.69
N GLU A 43 12.26 -9.83 23.10
CA GLU A 43 11.99 -9.14 24.36
C GLU A 43 11.17 -7.85 24.21
N TRP A 44 10.88 -7.46 22.98
CA TRP A 44 10.08 -6.28 22.72
C TRP A 44 8.60 -6.62 22.61
N SER A 45 7.75 -5.73 23.12
CA SER A 45 6.32 -5.79 22.78
C SER A 45 6.13 -5.50 21.28
N TRP A 46 5.06 -6.03 20.71
CA TRP A 46 4.73 -5.78 19.31
C TRP A 46 4.59 -4.27 19.02
N GLU A 47 4.00 -3.53 19.94
CA GLU A 47 3.78 -2.09 19.86
C GLU A 47 5.11 -1.32 19.82
N SER A 48 6.07 -1.71 20.65
CA SER A 48 7.40 -1.09 20.67
C SER A 48 8.14 -1.28 19.35
N TYR A 49 8.12 -2.50 18.81
CA TYR A 49 8.68 -2.79 17.50
C TYR A 49 8.00 -1.96 16.41
N TRP A 50 6.66 -1.91 16.42
CA TRP A 50 5.87 -1.19 15.41
C TRP A 50 6.15 0.31 15.41
N ILE A 51 6.29 0.93 16.59
CA ILE A 51 6.64 2.35 16.71
C ILE A 51 8.03 2.61 16.14
N VAL A 52 9.04 1.81 16.51
CA VAL A 52 10.41 1.99 16.00
C VAL A 52 10.46 1.81 14.48
N GLN A 53 9.84 0.76 13.96
CA GLN A 53 9.72 0.56 12.52
C GLN A 53 9.01 1.74 11.84
N GLY A 54 7.91 2.22 12.44
CA GLY A 54 7.13 3.34 11.91
C GLY A 54 7.91 4.64 11.83
N VAL A 55 8.73 4.96 12.84
CA VAL A 55 9.60 6.14 12.82
C VAL A 55 10.53 6.11 11.61
N PHE A 56 11.17 4.99 11.33
CA PHE A 56 12.07 4.90 10.18
C PHE A 56 11.32 4.83 8.86
N ALA A 57 10.29 3.97 8.76
CA ALA A 57 9.59 3.71 7.50
C ALA A 57 8.66 4.86 7.06
N TRP A 58 8.07 5.59 8.00
CA TRP A 58 7.01 6.56 7.72
C TRP A 58 7.37 8.01 8.02
N LEU A 59 8.49 8.26 8.71
CA LEU A 59 8.98 9.62 8.95
C LEU A 59 10.36 9.84 8.33
N VAL A 60 11.35 9.02 8.71
CA VAL A 60 12.74 9.27 8.31
C VAL A 60 12.95 9.02 6.82
N LEU A 61 12.57 7.84 6.33
CA LEU A 61 12.82 7.46 4.93
C LEU A 61 12.01 8.29 3.91
N PRO A 62 10.70 8.57 4.10
CA PRO A 62 9.97 9.44 3.19
C PRO A 62 10.52 10.87 3.19
N LEU A 63 10.85 11.42 4.35
CA LEU A 63 11.44 12.76 4.44
C LEU A 63 12.79 12.84 3.70
N LEU A 64 13.67 11.86 3.93
CA LEU A 64 14.94 11.79 3.21
C LEU A 64 14.72 11.63 1.70
N GLY A 65 13.77 10.79 1.29
CA GLY A 65 13.40 10.61 -0.11
C GLY A 65 12.90 11.90 -0.74
N ALA A 66 11.99 12.61 -0.07
CA ALA A 66 11.47 13.89 -0.52
C ALA A 66 12.58 14.95 -0.64
N LEU A 67 13.47 15.04 0.34
CA LEU A 67 14.62 15.97 0.30
C LEU A 67 15.59 15.66 -0.85
N LEU A 68 15.81 14.38 -1.16
CA LEU A 68 16.64 13.97 -2.31
C LEU A 68 15.98 14.28 -3.66
N ALA A 69 14.65 14.41 -3.69
CA ALA A 69 13.90 14.79 -4.89
C ALA A 69 13.84 16.31 -5.13
N VAL A 70 14.27 17.14 -4.16
CA VAL A 70 14.26 18.61 -4.30
C VAL A 70 15.38 19.05 -5.22
N PRO A 71 15.10 19.72 -6.36
CA PRO A 71 16.13 20.30 -7.23
C PRO A 71 16.90 21.43 -6.54
N ALA A 72 18.11 21.69 -7.02
CA ALA A 72 18.94 22.78 -6.53
C ALA A 72 18.21 24.14 -6.67
N GLY A 73 18.15 24.89 -5.59
CA GLY A 73 17.46 26.19 -5.56
C GLY A 73 15.94 26.13 -5.27
N CYS A 74 15.36 24.94 -5.15
CA CYS A 74 13.97 24.75 -4.72
C CYS A 74 13.86 24.46 -3.23
N ASN A 75 12.66 24.65 -2.67
CA ASN A 75 12.37 24.36 -1.27
C ASN A 75 11.08 23.54 -1.15
N LEU A 76 11.13 22.46 -0.37
CA LEU A 76 9.98 21.58 -0.16
C LEU A 76 8.81 22.32 0.53
N ILE A 77 9.11 23.23 1.45
CA ILE A 77 8.08 24.02 2.16
C ILE A 77 7.32 24.91 1.17
N ASP A 78 8.04 25.55 0.25
CA ASP A 78 7.41 26.42 -0.77
C ASP A 78 6.48 25.63 -1.67
N LEU A 79 6.83 24.38 -2.04
CA LEU A 79 5.98 23.50 -2.80
C LEU A 79 4.65 23.23 -2.08
N PHE A 80 4.69 22.95 -0.79
CA PHE A 80 3.48 22.70 0.00
C PHE A 80 2.62 23.95 0.20
N VAL A 81 3.25 25.09 0.44
CA VAL A 81 2.55 26.38 0.62
C VAL A 81 1.89 26.85 -0.68
N GLN A 82 2.52 26.62 -1.83
CA GLN A 82 1.97 26.99 -3.14
C GLN A 82 0.81 26.04 -3.58
N ASN A 83 0.74 24.82 -3.03
CA ASN A 83 -0.30 23.84 -3.35
C ASN A 83 -1.12 23.46 -2.11
N PRO A 84 -1.82 24.38 -1.45
CA PRO A 84 -2.43 24.14 -0.13
C PRO A 84 -3.57 23.11 -0.18
N ARG A 85 -4.29 23.02 -1.31
CA ARG A 85 -5.36 22.04 -1.48
C ARG A 85 -4.81 20.62 -1.60
N SER A 86 -3.84 20.39 -2.47
CA SER A 86 -3.20 19.09 -2.67
C SER A 86 -2.50 18.65 -1.37
N THR A 87 -1.78 19.56 -0.72
CA THR A 87 -1.13 19.33 0.58
C THR A 87 -2.16 18.93 1.65
N GLY A 88 -3.25 19.69 1.81
CA GLY A 88 -4.29 19.40 2.80
C GLY A 88 -5.00 18.06 2.56
N LEU A 89 -5.31 17.73 1.29
CA LEU A 89 -5.93 16.45 0.95
C LEU A 89 -4.97 15.29 1.17
N THR A 90 -3.71 15.42 0.79
CA THR A 90 -2.68 14.39 1.02
C THR A 90 -2.52 14.11 2.51
N ILE A 91 -2.42 15.14 3.35
CA ILE A 91 -2.35 14.99 4.82
C ILE A 91 -3.61 14.32 5.36
N PHE A 92 -4.80 14.72 4.91
CA PHE A 92 -6.06 14.13 5.36
C PHE A 92 -6.14 12.64 5.05
N TYR A 93 -5.87 12.24 3.80
CA TYR A 93 -5.87 10.83 3.41
C TYR A 93 -4.72 10.05 4.05
N GLY A 94 -3.57 10.68 4.27
CA GLY A 94 -2.47 10.10 5.03
C GLY A 94 -2.85 9.80 6.48
N ALA A 95 -3.58 10.69 7.15
CA ALA A 95 -4.11 10.44 8.50
C ALA A 95 -5.10 9.26 8.54
N LEU A 96 -5.98 9.14 7.54
CA LEU A 96 -6.87 7.98 7.40
C LEU A 96 -6.07 6.68 7.18
N TRP A 97 -5.02 6.72 6.36
CA TRP A 97 -4.11 5.60 6.18
C TRP A 97 -3.40 5.21 7.48
N GLY A 98 -3.01 6.18 8.33
CA GLY A 98 -2.46 5.94 9.65
C GLY A 98 -3.39 5.11 10.54
N VAL A 99 -4.71 5.42 10.54
CA VAL A 99 -5.73 4.58 11.20
C VAL A 99 -5.77 3.18 10.57
N GLY A 100 -5.60 3.09 9.25
CA GLY A 100 -5.47 1.82 8.52
C GLY A 100 -4.30 0.99 9.03
N GLY A 101 -3.15 1.61 9.29
CA GLY A 101 -1.96 0.94 9.83
C GLY A 101 -2.19 0.30 11.21
N LEU A 102 -2.90 1.01 12.10
CA LEU A 102 -3.27 0.47 13.41
C LEU A 102 -4.23 -0.72 13.30
N THR A 103 -5.26 -0.60 12.48
CA THR A 103 -6.23 -1.69 12.26
C THR A 103 -5.62 -2.86 11.48
N PHE A 104 -4.64 -2.61 10.60
CA PHE A 104 -3.85 -3.62 9.92
C PHE A 104 -3.09 -4.50 10.92
N GLY A 105 -2.37 -3.90 11.85
CA GLY A 105 -1.70 -4.63 12.93
C GLY A 105 -2.65 -5.44 13.78
N LEU A 106 -3.82 -4.89 14.08
CA LEU A 106 -4.86 -5.57 14.84
C LEU A 106 -5.44 -6.78 14.08
N SER A 107 -5.55 -6.69 12.74
CA SER A 107 -6.00 -7.81 11.92
C SER A 107 -5.04 -9.00 11.99
N MET A 108 -3.74 -8.73 11.98
CA MET A 108 -2.71 -9.77 12.14
C MET A 108 -2.76 -10.41 13.53
N ARG A 109 -3.09 -9.63 14.56
CA ARG A 109 -3.26 -10.13 15.94
C ARG A 109 -4.43 -11.08 16.08
N TYR A 110 -5.52 -10.88 15.32
CA TYR A 110 -6.70 -11.76 15.37
C TYR A 110 -6.66 -12.93 14.38
N LEU A 111 -6.03 -12.77 13.22
CA LEU A 111 -6.05 -13.77 12.13
C LEU A 111 -4.70 -14.45 11.91
N GLY A 112 -3.63 -13.92 12.50
CA GLY A 112 -2.26 -14.25 12.15
C GLY A 112 -1.78 -13.45 10.93
N ILE A 113 -0.47 -13.40 10.75
CA ILE A 113 0.21 -12.55 9.76
C ILE A 113 -0.29 -12.87 8.34
N ALA A 114 -0.25 -14.13 7.93
CA ALA A 114 -0.56 -14.51 6.55
C ALA A 114 -2.00 -14.15 6.14
N LEU A 115 -2.99 -14.52 6.96
CA LEU A 115 -4.40 -14.33 6.64
C LEU A 115 -4.81 -12.86 6.78
N GLY A 116 -4.42 -12.20 7.90
CA GLY A 116 -4.73 -10.80 8.15
C GLY A 116 -4.15 -9.89 7.08
N GLN A 117 -2.88 -10.12 6.72
CA GLN A 117 -2.18 -9.36 5.70
C GLN A 117 -2.78 -9.56 4.30
N SER A 118 -3.07 -10.80 3.91
CA SER A 118 -3.65 -11.09 2.59
C SER A 118 -5.01 -10.42 2.39
N ILE A 119 -5.88 -10.46 3.39
CA ILE A 119 -7.21 -9.84 3.31
C ILE A 119 -7.09 -8.31 3.30
N ALA A 120 -6.30 -7.74 4.21
CA ALA A 120 -6.16 -6.28 4.30
C ALA A 120 -5.48 -5.70 3.05
N LEU A 121 -4.36 -6.26 2.58
CA LEU A 121 -3.66 -5.77 1.39
C LEU A 121 -4.45 -6.01 0.11
N GLY A 122 -5.11 -7.15 -0.03
CA GLY A 122 -5.95 -7.41 -1.18
C GLY A 122 -7.15 -6.45 -1.25
N THR A 123 -7.79 -6.18 -0.11
CA THR A 123 -8.87 -5.18 -0.01
C THR A 123 -8.36 -3.78 -0.33
N CYS A 124 -7.18 -3.41 0.20
CA CYS A 124 -6.51 -2.15 -0.10
C CYS A 124 -6.24 -2.01 -1.61
N ALA A 125 -5.69 -3.03 -2.24
CA ALA A 125 -5.40 -3.02 -3.67
C ALA A 125 -6.66 -2.87 -4.52
N ALA A 126 -7.71 -3.65 -4.23
CA ALA A 126 -8.98 -3.59 -4.96
C ALA A 126 -9.66 -2.22 -4.82
N LEU A 127 -9.79 -1.72 -3.60
CA LEU A 127 -10.45 -0.43 -3.33
C LEU A 127 -9.60 0.75 -3.80
N GLY A 128 -8.28 0.73 -3.57
CA GLY A 128 -7.39 1.81 -4.00
C GLY A 128 -7.35 1.97 -5.52
N THR A 129 -7.41 0.86 -6.26
CA THR A 129 -7.47 0.88 -7.73
C THR A 129 -8.74 1.53 -8.25
N VAL A 130 -9.89 1.34 -7.57
CA VAL A 130 -11.18 1.90 -8.02
C VAL A 130 -11.41 3.31 -7.46
N LEU A 131 -11.14 3.52 -6.19
CA LEU A 131 -11.50 4.76 -5.51
C LEU A 131 -10.61 5.93 -5.92
N ALA A 132 -9.30 5.72 -6.10
CA ALA A 132 -8.40 6.81 -6.45
C ALA A 132 -8.80 7.52 -7.77
N PRO A 133 -9.06 6.84 -8.90
CA PRO A 133 -9.57 7.48 -10.11
C PRO A 133 -10.91 8.20 -9.93
N ILE A 134 -11.83 7.64 -9.12
CA ILE A 134 -13.13 8.27 -8.84
C ILE A 134 -12.92 9.60 -8.10
N PHE A 135 -12.15 9.60 -7.02
CA PHE A 135 -11.93 10.80 -6.21
C PHE A 135 -11.08 11.88 -6.89
N THR A 136 -10.29 11.51 -7.90
CA THR A 136 -9.50 12.45 -8.70
C THR A 136 -10.15 12.84 -10.03
N GLY A 137 -11.35 12.35 -10.31
CA GLY A 137 -12.07 12.64 -11.57
C GLY A 137 -11.49 11.94 -12.80
N ARG A 138 -10.54 11.00 -12.63
CA ARG A 138 -9.91 10.25 -13.73
C ARG A 138 -10.63 8.93 -14.03
N THR A 139 -11.94 8.97 -14.12
CA THR A 139 -12.78 7.76 -14.32
C THR A 139 -12.49 7.03 -15.65
N ALA A 140 -11.89 7.72 -16.63
CA ALA A 140 -11.45 7.10 -17.89
C ALA A 140 -10.36 6.02 -17.67
N ASP A 141 -9.63 6.06 -16.55
CA ASP A 141 -8.63 5.05 -16.20
C ASP A 141 -9.28 3.73 -15.76
N LEU A 142 -10.57 3.75 -15.41
CA LEU A 142 -11.35 2.57 -15.01
C LEU A 142 -11.78 1.77 -16.24
N THR A 143 -10.83 1.11 -16.88
CA THR A 143 -11.06 0.26 -18.04
C THR A 143 -11.64 -1.10 -17.66
N THR A 144 -12.19 -1.84 -18.64
CA THR A 144 -12.66 -3.21 -18.43
C THR A 144 -11.57 -4.11 -17.86
N SER A 145 -10.32 -3.94 -18.29
CA SER A 145 -9.18 -4.71 -17.78
C SER A 145 -8.93 -4.45 -16.29
N VAL A 146 -9.12 -3.22 -15.83
CA VAL A 146 -9.00 -2.86 -14.40
C VAL A 146 -10.08 -3.58 -13.59
N PHE A 147 -11.33 -3.58 -14.04
CA PHE A 147 -12.41 -4.28 -13.33
C PHE A 147 -12.22 -5.79 -13.31
N ILE A 148 -11.69 -6.38 -14.38
CA ILE A 148 -11.33 -7.81 -14.40
C ILE A 148 -10.23 -8.09 -13.36
N GLY A 149 -9.19 -7.27 -13.29
CA GLY A 149 -8.11 -7.40 -12.30
C GLY A 149 -8.62 -7.28 -10.86
N VAL A 150 -9.50 -6.32 -10.59
CA VAL A 150 -10.17 -6.16 -9.28
C VAL A 150 -11.02 -7.39 -8.94
N ALA A 151 -11.79 -7.90 -9.90
CA ALA A 151 -12.61 -9.10 -9.69
C ALA A 151 -11.74 -10.33 -9.35
N VAL A 152 -10.65 -10.54 -10.08
CA VAL A 152 -9.68 -11.62 -9.79
C VAL A 152 -9.07 -11.46 -8.39
N THR A 153 -8.73 -10.24 -8.00
CA THR A 153 -8.21 -9.95 -6.65
C THR A 153 -9.24 -10.29 -5.57
N LEU A 154 -10.49 -9.87 -5.74
CA LEU A 154 -11.57 -10.14 -4.79
C LEU A 154 -11.89 -11.64 -4.67
N ILE A 155 -11.87 -12.37 -5.78
CA ILE A 155 -12.01 -13.84 -5.80
C ILE A 155 -10.85 -14.48 -5.02
N GLY A 156 -9.61 -14.03 -5.25
CA GLY A 156 -8.43 -14.50 -4.51
C GLY A 156 -8.56 -14.29 -3.01
N ILE A 157 -9.00 -13.10 -2.57
CA ILE A 157 -9.28 -12.79 -1.15
C ILE A 157 -10.35 -13.73 -0.59
N GLY A 158 -11.44 -13.97 -1.36
CA GLY A 158 -12.51 -14.89 -0.98
C GLY A 158 -12.00 -16.31 -0.75
N ILE A 159 -11.13 -16.82 -1.64
CA ILE A 159 -10.50 -18.14 -1.52
C ILE A 159 -9.61 -18.22 -0.28
N ILE A 160 -8.76 -17.20 -0.05
CA ILE A 160 -7.90 -17.13 1.12
C ILE A 160 -8.74 -17.07 2.41
N GLY A 161 -9.80 -16.27 2.43
CA GLY A 161 -10.74 -16.18 3.55
C GLY A 161 -11.43 -17.51 3.83
N ALA A 162 -11.90 -18.20 2.78
CA ALA A 162 -12.52 -19.53 2.92
C ALA A 162 -11.53 -20.57 3.46
N ALA A 163 -10.31 -20.61 2.93
CA ALA A 163 -9.25 -21.49 3.42
C ALA A 163 -8.89 -21.20 4.89
N GLY A 164 -8.79 -19.92 5.25
CA GLY A 164 -8.55 -19.49 6.64
C GLY A 164 -9.67 -19.91 7.58
N ASN A 165 -10.94 -19.79 7.16
CA ASN A 165 -12.10 -20.26 7.93
C ASN A 165 -12.13 -21.78 8.09
N MET A 166 -11.81 -22.52 7.04
CA MET A 166 -11.70 -24.00 7.11
C MET A 166 -10.62 -24.41 8.09
N LYS A 167 -9.44 -23.79 8.02
CA LYS A 167 -8.36 -24.02 8.98
C LYS A 167 -8.76 -23.68 10.41
N ALA A 168 -9.43 -22.54 10.60
CA ALA A 168 -9.92 -22.15 11.93
C ALA A 168 -10.92 -23.13 12.53
N LYS A 169 -11.75 -23.76 11.70
CA LYS A 169 -12.70 -24.80 12.13
C LYS A 169 -12.03 -26.14 12.44
N SER A 170 -10.92 -26.45 11.81
CA SER A 170 -10.19 -27.72 12.00
C SER A 170 -9.26 -27.73 13.23
N LEU A 171 -8.92 -26.58 13.78
CA LEU A 171 -8.04 -26.45 14.95
C LEU A 171 -8.84 -26.46 16.26
N SER A 172 -8.31 -27.11 17.28
CA SER A 172 -8.80 -26.98 18.65
C SER A 172 -8.59 -25.56 19.20
N GLU A 173 -9.28 -25.20 20.25
CA GLU A 173 -9.12 -23.85 20.87
C GLU A 173 -7.69 -23.64 21.42
N GLU A 174 -7.03 -24.71 21.85
CA GLU A 174 -5.65 -24.68 22.33
C GLU A 174 -4.67 -24.41 21.17
N GLU A 175 -4.84 -25.12 20.06
CA GLU A 175 -4.03 -24.93 18.84
C GLU A 175 -4.23 -23.52 18.24
N LYS A 176 -5.46 -22.99 18.24
CA LYS A 176 -5.74 -21.61 17.81
C LYS A 176 -4.98 -20.59 18.65
N LYS A 177 -5.02 -20.74 19.99
CA LYS A 177 -4.33 -19.84 20.91
C LYS A 177 -2.81 -19.99 20.84
N ALA A 178 -2.31 -21.18 20.56
CA ALA A 178 -0.87 -21.40 20.35
C ALA A 178 -0.36 -20.75 19.06
N ALA A 179 -1.17 -20.74 17.99
CA ALA A 179 -0.83 -20.13 16.72
C ALA A 179 -1.01 -18.61 16.73
N VAL A 180 -2.07 -18.10 17.36
CA VAL A 180 -2.41 -16.67 17.44
C VAL A 180 -3.07 -16.40 18.80
N LYS A 181 -2.38 -15.64 19.67
CA LYS A 181 -2.76 -15.44 21.08
C LYS A 181 -4.20 -14.98 21.28
N ASP A 182 -4.67 -14.06 20.43
CA ASP A 182 -6.00 -13.44 20.50
C ASP A 182 -6.87 -13.86 19.30
N PHE A 183 -6.75 -15.11 18.83
CA PHE A 183 -7.44 -15.57 17.63
C PHE A 183 -8.96 -15.34 17.71
N ASN A 184 -9.48 -14.58 16.74
CA ASN A 184 -10.90 -14.34 16.58
C ASN A 184 -11.23 -14.10 15.10
N PHE A 185 -11.71 -15.15 14.43
CA PHE A 185 -11.89 -15.11 12.98
C PHE A 185 -12.89 -14.04 12.52
N PRO A 186 -14.15 -13.95 13.05
CA PRO A 186 -15.12 -12.95 12.59
C PRO A 186 -14.65 -11.51 12.82
N LYS A 187 -14.11 -11.24 14.02
CA LYS A 187 -13.59 -9.92 14.39
C LYS A 187 -12.37 -9.57 13.53
N GLY A 188 -11.49 -10.53 13.31
CA GLY A 188 -10.29 -10.36 12.51
C GLY A 188 -10.61 -10.03 11.03
N ILE A 189 -11.59 -10.69 10.43
CA ILE A 189 -12.06 -10.38 9.07
C ILE A 189 -12.61 -8.94 8.99
N ALA A 190 -13.50 -8.56 9.92
CA ALA A 190 -14.05 -7.21 9.94
C ALA A 190 -12.98 -6.14 10.06
N VAL A 191 -12.00 -6.36 10.96
CA VAL A 191 -10.86 -5.44 11.15
C VAL A 191 -9.94 -5.43 9.94
N ALA A 192 -9.70 -6.57 9.29
CA ALA A 192 -8.86 -6.65 8.08
C ALA A 192 -9.50 -5.90 6.89
N LEU A 193 -10.82 -6.04 6.71
CA LEU A 193 -11.55 -5.29 5.66
C LEU A 193 -11.52 -3.78 5.94
N LEU A 194 -11.73 -3.37 7.19
CA LEU A 194 -11.61 -1.97 7.61
C LEU A 194 -10.19 -1.45 7.36
N ALA A 195 -9.17 -2.22 7.74
CA ALA A 195 -7.77 -1.87 7.50
C ALA A 195 -7.48 -1.70 6.01
N GLY A 196 -8.01 -2.58 5.17
CA GLY A 196 -7.88 -2.49 3.72
C GLY A 196 -8.53 -1.25 3.13
N PHE A 197 -9.75 -0.91 3.58
CA PHE A 197 -10.44 0.32 3.17
C PHE A 197 -9.66 1.57 3.58
N MET A 198 -9.25 1.66 4.85
CA MET A 198 -8.48 2.79 5.35
C MET A 198 -7.09 2.88 4.67
N SER A 199 -6.47 1.73 4.37
CA SER A 199 -5.20 1.68 3.65
C SER A 199 -5.33 2.12 2.18
N ALA A 200 -6.49 1.93 1.55
CA ALA A 200 -6.76 2.46 0.21
C ALA A 200 -6.72 4.00 0.15
N CYS A 201 -6.92 4.68 1.29
CA CYS A 201 -6.79 6.12 1.39
C CYS A 201 -5.38 6.62 1.04
N PHE A 202 -4.34 5.81 1.22
CA PHE A 202 -2.99 6.13 0.76
C PHE A 202 -2.94 6.38 -0.75
N ASN A 203 -3.55 5.51 -1.55
CA ASN A 203 -3.61 5.68 -3.00
C ASN A 203 -4.39 6.94 -3.41
N ILE A 204 -5.47 7.26 -2.68
CA ILE A 204 -6.22 8.49 -2.92
C ILE A 204 -5.35 9.70 -2.55
N GLY A 205 -4.65 9.65 -1.43
CA GLY A 205 -3.73 10.70 -0.98
C GLY A 205 -2.64 10.99 -2.00
N LEU A 206 -1.97 9.96 -2.50
CA LEU A 206 -0.96 10.10 -3.55
C LEU A 206 -1.54 10.69 -4.84
N ALA A 207 -2.73 10.26 -5.23
CA ALA A 207 -3.39 10.78 -6.42
C ALA A 207 -3.84 12.24 -6.28
N GLN A 208 -4.26 12.68 -5.08
CA GLN A 208 -4.57 14.09 -4.76
C GLN A 208 -3.29 14.94 -4.64
N GLY A 209 -2.18 14.33 -4.25
CA GLY A 209 -0.87 14.96 -4.16
C GLY A 209 -0.08 14.95 -5.47
N ALA A 210 -0.69 14.63 -6.61
CA ALA A 210 0.01 14.56 -7.90
C ALA A 210 0.67 15.89 -8.30
N ASP A 211 0.14 17.03 -7.83
CA ASP A 211 0.70 18.36 -8.07
C ASP A 211 1.90 18.68 -7.15
N LEU A 212 2.15 17.83 -6.12
CA LEU A 212 3.27 18.00 -5.18
C LEU A 212 4.54 17.40 -5.79
N THR A 213 4.98 17.98 -6.89
CA THR A 213 6.19 17.57 -7.62
C THR A 213 6.93 18.78 -8.15
N PHE A 214 8.24 18.65 -8.35
CA PHE A 214 9.07 19.69 -8.95
C PHE A 214 9.23 19.43 -10.45
N GLU A 215 9.28 20.49 -11.24
CA GLU A 215 9.58 20.38 -12.67
C GLU A 215 11.00 19.80 -12.89
N GLY A 216 11.14 18.95 -13.89
CA GLY A 216 12.43 18.35 -14.28
C GLY A 216 12.93 17.22 -13.37
N VAL A 217 12.19 16.82 -12.33
CA VAL A 217 12.51 15.66 -11.51
C VAL A 217 12.25 14.37 -12.29
N ASN A 218 13.15 13.38 -12.11
CA ASN A 218 12.95 12.06 -12.68
C ASN A 218 11.58 11.50 -12.23
N PRO A 219 10.72 11.02 -13.15
CA PRO A 219 9.39 10.49 -12.82
C PRO A 219 9.39 9.42 -11.72
N MET A 220 10.49 8.68 -11.54
CA MET A 220 10.64 7.70 -10.46
C MET A 220 10.58 8.34 -9.07
N PHE A 221 10.97 9.60 -8.92
CA PHE A 221 11.02 10.32 -7.65
C PHE A 221 9.94 11.41 -7.54
N ALA A 222 9.14 11.60 -8.57
CA ALA A 222 8.18 12.69 -8.66
C ALA A 222 7.11 12.66 -7.55
N SER A 223 6.73 11.47 -7.07
CA SER A 223 5.72 11.30 -6.01
C SER A 223 6.28 11.40 -4.59
N LEU A 224 7.60 11.43 -4.39
CA LEU A 224 8.21 11.44 -3.06
C LEU A 224 7.77 12.61 -2.16
N PRO A 225 7.56 13.84 -2.67
CA PRO A 225 7.03 14.91 -1.82
C PRO A 225 5.61 14.66 -1.29
N ALA A 226 4.82 13.80 -1.95
CA ALA A 226 3.46 13.45 -1.54
C ALA A 226 3.41 12.20 -0.60
N THR A 227 4.53 11.54 -0.36
CA THR A 227 4.63 10.36 0.52
C THR A 227 5.02 10.75 1.93
#